data_df912c86187efd7446ac328d2a603443
#
_entry.id   df912c86187efd7446ac328d2a603443
#
_cell.length_a   1.000
_cell.length_b   1.000
_cell.length_c   1.000
_cell.angle_alpha   90.00
_cell.angle_beta   90.00
_cell.angle_gamma   90.00
#
_symmetry.space_group_name_H-M   'P 1'
#
loop_
_entity.id
_entity.type
_entity.pdbx_description
1 polymer ?
#
loop_
_entity_poly.entity_id
_entity_poly.type
_entity_poly.pdbx_seq_one_letter_code
_entity_poly.pdbx_strand_id
1 'polypeptide(L)'
;MISVRGLRVRAGSTVLVDDVCLDVAAGEAVTLFGPSGAGKTTIAAAIAGVRRPGVVVDGQIRLSGARVGYLPQHAAATLNPARRIGAALGEYAGIHARPGGHRLGRGARRVLVAQALSAAAFDIDGADLGRLLRRFPVEFSGGERARLALAQVLASDPQVLIVDEPTVGLDPPARAKLLDSLDLLRRNGTAVVLVTHDRVAVRRLGGRVLRVERGRVRSGGLPAPGPDGPAPSRPVPQRPVLCLRDISVTRRNTPILRNVDLELGAGELLAMVGVSGAGKSTIARVLAGLDAPGAGRVELDGAPLPVLRKRSRADIAAVQYVWQESAGSFDPRRTVLDQVAATALRLRGHTRAEAYATAVAVLAELEIDVEQARRYPPNLSGGQLQRAALARALTAEPRALICDEVTTALDHRLAQRILAVVEDRCHGRGTAVLWISHDIRTAVHRADRLAVVDSGRITEQGTAQQLVNDPATSALRVLLHADDLDRD
;
A
#
# COMPACT_ATOMS: atom_id res chain seq x y z
N MET A 1 -30.65 2.18 8.96
CA MET A 1 -29.87 1.21 9.74
C MET A 1 -28.92 1.89 10.71
N ILE A 2 -28.12 2.85 10.27
CA ILE A 2 -27.26 3.66 11.15
C ILE A 2 -27.85 5.05 11.24
N SER A 3 -27.93 5.62 12.45
CA SER A 3 -28.24 7.03 12.67
C SER A 3 -27.28 7.59 13.71
N VAL A 4 -26.52 8.60 13.33
CA VAL A 4 -25.54 9.30 14.19
C VAL A 4 -25.97 10.75 14.32
N ARG A 5 -26.02 11.26 15.56
CA ARG A 5 -26.40 12.63 15.89
C ARG A 5 -25.43 13.23 16.89
N GLY A 6 -24.86 14.38 16.53
CA GLY A 6 -23.98 15.16 17.41
C GLY A 6 -22.77 14.38 17.91
N LEU A 7 -22.20 13.48 17.09
CA LEU A 7 -21.05 12.67 17.50
C LEU A 7 -19.83 13.56 17.75
N ARG A 8 -19.33 13.52 18.97
CA ARG A 8 -18.10 14.17 19.40
C ARG A 8 -17.15 13.15 20.01
N VAL A 9 -15.88 13.18 19.62
CA VAL A 9 -14.86 12.29 20.17
C VAL A 9 -13.66 13.09 20.63
N ARG A 10 -13.24 12.85 21.89
CA ARG A 10 -12.10 13.55 22.52
C ARG A 10 -11.08 12.56 23.04
N ALA A 11 -9.81 12.92 22.92
CA ALA A 11 -8.68 12.24 23.57
C ALA A 11 -7.98 13.23 24.51
N GLY A 12 -8.18 13.08 25.80
CA GLY A 12 -7.79 14.11 26.78
C GLY A 12 -8.46 15.46 26.48
N SER A 13 -7.67 16.51 26.28
CA SER A 13 -8.15 17.85 25.90
C SER A 13 -8.37 18.03 24.40
N THR A 14 -7.90 17.11 23.56
CA THR A 14 -7.95 17.26 22.11
C THR A 14 -9.25 16.73 21.54
N VAL A 15 -9.98 17.56 20.77
CA VAL A 15 -11.17 17.18 20.01
C VAL A 15 -10.72 16.53 18.71
N LEU A 16 -11.04 15.25 18.51
CA LEU A 16 -10.71 14.48 17.30
C LEU A 16 -11.86 14.50 16.29
N VAL A 17 -13.10 14.52 16.78
CA VAL A 17 -14.34 14.56 15.97
C VAL A 17 -15.29 15.53 16.65
N ASP A 18 -15.94 16.40 15.86
CA ASP A 18 -16.80 17.46 16.38
C ASP A 18 -18.09 17.55 15.59
N ASP A 19 -19.21 17.32 16.28
CA ASP A 19 -20.60 17.47 15.81
C ASP A 19 -20.91 16.75 14.49
N VAL A 20 -20.60 15.45 14.42
CA VAL A 20 -20.88 14.65 13.23
C VAL A 20 -22.29 14.07 13.27
N CYS A 21 -23.04 14.34 12.20
CA CYS A 21 -24.36 13.77 11.93
C CYS A 21 -24.35 13.03 10.59
N LEU A 22 -24.79 11.77 10.58
CA LEU A 22 -24.97 10.99 9.35
C LEU A 22 -25.98 9.88 9.54
N ASP A 23 -26.64 9.49 8.44
CA ASP A 23 -27.53 8.33 8.37
C ASP A 23 -27.05 7.40 7.27
N VAL A 24 -27.24 6.09 7.45
CA VAL A 24 -26.97 5.08 6.42
C VAL A 24 -28.14 4.10 6.38
N ALA A 25 -28.78 3.98 5.25
CA ALA A 25 -29.87 3.05 5.00
C ALA A 25 -29.37 1.62 4.72
N ALA A 26 -30.28 0.65 4.72
CA ALA A 26 -29.99 -0.70 4.26
C ALA A 26 -29.63 -0.67 2.75
N GLY A 27 -28.58 -1.36 2.34
CA GLY A 27 -28.10 -1.38 0.97
C GLY A 27 -27.49 -0.05 0.48
N GLU A 28 -27.30 0.93 1.37
CA GLU A 28 -26.62 2.17 1.04
C GLU A 28 -25.11 2.04 1.27
N ALA A 29 -24.31 2.60 0.35
CA ALA A 29 -22.91 2.85 0.57
C ALA A 29 -22.68 4.32 0.95
N VAL A 30 -21.99 4.54 2.05
CA VAL A 30 -21.52 5.87 2.47
C VAL A 30 -20.01 5.84 2.60
N THR A 31 -19.32 6.70 1.84
CA THR A 31 -17.87 6.82 1.93
C THR A 31 -17.47 8.04 2.76
N LEU A 32 -16.68 7.81 3.80
CA LEU A 32 -15.97 8.85 4.55
C LEU A 32 -14.62 9.12 3.85
N PHE A 33 -14.57 10.19 3.06
CA PHE A 33 -13.42 10.55 2.24
C PHE A 33 -12.66 11.76 2.83
N GLY A 34 -11.34 11.71 2.87
CA GLY A 34 -10.53 12.83 3.35
C GLY A 34 -9.07 12.45 3.61
N PRO A 35 -8.20 13.41 3.94
CA PRO A 35 -6.78 13.17 4.21
C PRO A 35 -6.55 12.32 5.46
N SER A 36 -5.33 11.77 5.59
CA SER A 36 -4.91 11.10 6.83
C SER A 36 -4.98 12.05 8.01
N GLY A 37 -5.40 11.55 9.17
CA GLY A 37 -5.56 12.37 10.38
C GLY A 37 -6.84 13.22 10.43
N ALA A 38 -7.70 13.21 9.39
CA ALA A 38 -8.93 14.00 9.36
C ALA A 38 -10.02 13.54 10.34
N GLY A 39 -9.85 12.38 11.02
CA GLY A 39 -10.82 11.82 11.95
C GLY A 39 -11.69 10.69 11.40
N LYS A 40 -11.47 10.24 10.15
CA LYS A 40 -12.26 9.17 9.48
C LYS A 40 -12.30 7.87 10.29
N THR A 41 -11.13 7.31 10.60
CA THR A 41 -10.99 6.10 11.43
C THR A 41 -11.63 6.25 12.80
N THR A 42 -11.58 7.46 13.38
CA THR A 42 -12.17 7.75 14.68
C THR A 42 -13.70 7.72 14.61
N ILE A 43 -14.30 8.29 13.54
CA ILE A 43 -15.74 8.22 13.29
C ILE A 43 -16.16 6.76 13.08
N ALA A 44 -15.46 6.01 12.20
CA ALA A 44 -15.75 4.60 11.92
C ALA A 44 -15.69 3.73 13.17
N ALA A 45 -14.62 3.87 13.97
CA ALA A 45 -14.45 3.14 15.24
C ALA A 45 -15.55 3.47 16.26
N ALA A 46 -15.96 4.76 16.37
CA ALA A 46 -17.04 5.18 17.25
C ALA A 46 -18.38 4.54 16.83
N ILE A 47 -18.70 4.54 15.52
CA ILE A 47 -19.92 3.90 15.00
C ILE A 47 -19.89 2.39 15.23
N ALA A 48 -18.73 1.75 15.08
CA ALA A 48 -18.52 0.33 15.37
C ALA A 48 -18.56 -0.02 16.88
N GLY A 49 -18.64 0.96 17.76
CA GLY A 49 -18.63 0.75 19.21
C GLY A 49 -17.25 0.36 19.78
N VAL A 50 -16.16 0.61 19.04
CA VAL A 50 -14.80 0.31 19.49
C VAL A 50 -14.36 1.32 20.53
N ARG A 51 -14.12 0.85 21.76
CA ARG A 51 -13.63 1.67 22.86
C ARG A 51 -12.11 1.67 22.90
N ARG A 52 -11.52 2.86 23.07
CA ARG A 52 -10.05 3.03 23.22
C ARG A 52 -9.79 3.70 24.58
N PRO A 53 -8.76 3.27 25.33
CA PRO A 53 -8.38 3.92 26.59
C PRO A 53 -8.10 5.42 26.37
N GLY A 54 -8.61 6.26 27.27
CA GLY A 54 -8.42 7.72 27.21
C GLY A 54 -9.23 8.45 26.12
N VAL A 55 -10.13 7.76 25.41
CA VAL A 55 -11.01 8.35 24.40
C VAL A 55 -12.44 8.40 24.94
N VAL A 56 -13.05 9.58 24.93
CA VAL A 56 -14.44 9.84 25.32
C VAL A 56 -15.27 10.06 24.05
N VAL A 57 -16.40 9.35 23.96
CA VAL A 57 -17.34 9.43 22.84
C VAL A 57 -18.67 9.96 23.38
N ASP A 58 -19.09 11.12 22.89
CA ASP A 58 -20.34 11.78 23.18
C ASP A 58 -21.26 11.80 21.96
N GLY A 59 -22.56 11.97 22.13
CA GLY A 59 -23.56 11.96 21.06
C GLY A 59 -24.40 10.69 21.03
N GLN A 60 -25.25 10.55 20.00
CA GLN A 60 -26.16 9.42 19.88
C GLN A 60 -25.79 8.59 18.62
N ILE A 61 -25.57 7.30 18.81
CA ILE A 61 -25.38 6.31 17.74
C ILE A 61 -26.46 5.25 17.89
N ARG A 62 -27.33 5.12 16.87
CA ARG A 62 -28.40 4.12 16.82
C ARG A 62 -28.17 3.18 15.65
N LEU A 63 -28.14 1.88 15.91
CA LEU A 63 -27.89 0.82 14.93
C LEU A 63 -29.15 -0.04 14.64
N SER A 64 -30.32 0.33 15.19
CA SER A 64 -31.61 -0.36 15.00
C SER A 64 -31.52 -1.90 15.18
N GLY A 65 -30.71 -2.38 16.11
CA GLY A 65 -30.50 -3.82 16.35
C GLY A 65 -29.66 -4.55 15.30
N ALA A 66 -29.07 -3.84 14.34
CA ALA A 66 -28.25 -4.43 13.29
C ALA A 66 -26.90 -4.95 13.83
N ARG A 67 -26.46 -6.10 13.30
CA ARG A 67 -25.12 -6.61 13.56
C ARG A 67 -24.09 -5.79 12.77
N VAL A 68 -23.07 -5.31 13.45
CA VAL A 68 -22.01 -4.50 12.88
C VAL A 68 -20.74 -5.32 12.72
N GLY A 69 -20.23 -5.40 11.51
CA GLY A 69 -18.89 -5.86 11.20
C GLY A 69 -17.95 -4.67 11.05
N TYR A 70 -16.78 -4.71 11.68
CA TYR A 70 -15.76 -3.68 11.54
C TYR A 70 -14.43 -4.27 11.11
N LEU A 71 -13.91 -3.78 10.00
CA LEU A 71 -12.58 -4.10 9.50
C LEU A 71 -11.68 -2.88 9.70
N PRO A 72 -10.69 -2.93 10.61
CA PRO A 72 -9.78 -1.81 10.86
C PRO A 72 -8.70 -1.68 9.78
N GLN A 73 -8.04 -0.52 9.69
CA GLN A 73 -7.02 -0.17 8.72
C GLN A 73 -5.88 -1.21 8.60
N HIS A 74 -5.43 -1.79 9.71
CA HIS A 74 -4.42 -2.86 9.72
C HIS A 74 -5.07 -4.23 9.88
N ALA A 75 -6.01 -4.55 9.01
CA ALA A 75 -6.83 -5.75 9.09
C ALA A 75 -6.02 -7.05 9.24
N ALA A 76 -4.90 -7.18 8.53
CA ALA A 76 -4.02 -8.36 8.61
C ALA A 76 -3.50 -8.63 10.04
N ALA A 77 -3.35 -7.60 10.87
CA ALA A 77 -2.91 -7.72 12.27
C ALA A 77 -4.01 -8.25 13.20
N THR A 78 -5.27 -8.26 12.77
CA THR A 78 -6.38 -8.82 13.57
C THR A 78 -6.44 -10.34 13.53
N LEU A 79 -5.76 -10.97 12.56
CA LEU A 79 -5.67 -12.41 12.47
C LEU A 79 -4.72 -12.96 13.54
N ASN A 80 -5.19 -13.90 14.34
CA ASN A 80 -4.35 -14.60 15.31
C ASN A 80 -3.36 -15.51 14.59
N PRO A 81 -2.03 -15.26 14.62
CA PRO A 81 -1.04 -16.00 13.86
C PRO A 81 -0.90 -17.47 14.33
N ALA A 82 -1.30 -17.78 15.56
CA ALA A 82 -1.26 -19.13 16.13
C ALA A 82 -2.51 -19.96 15.85
N ARG A 83 -3.52 -19.41 15.17
CA ARG A 83 -4.77 -20.11 14.87
C ARG A 83 -4.89 -20.41 13.38
N ARG A 84 -5.39 -21.58 13.05
CA ARG A 84 -5.72 -21.95 11.66
C ARG A 84 -6.89 -21.12 11.17
N ILE A 85 -6.88 -20.75 9.89
CA ILE A 85 -7.91 -19.91 9.26
C ILE A 85 -9.31 -20.50 9.49
N GLY A 86 -9.50 -21.80 9.32
CA GLY A 86 -10.79 -22.46 9.52
C GLY A 86 -11.33 -22.34 10.94
N ALA A 87 -10.45 -22.36 11.95
CA ALA A 87 -10.84 -22.19 13.34
C ALA A 87 -11.25 -20.73 13.62
N ALA A 88 -10.50 -19.76 13.09
CA ALA A 88 -10.80 -18.34 13.24
C ALA A 88 -12.13 -17.97 12.57
N LEU A 89 -12.31 -18.32 11.29
CA LEU A 89 -13.56 -18.04 10.55
C LEU A 89 -14.77 -18.77 11.16
N GLY A 90 -14.59 -20.03 11.57
CA GLY A 90 -15.65 -20.84 12.19
C GLY A 90 -16.12 -20.29 13.54
N GLU A 91 -15.26 -19.60 14.29
CA GLU A 91 -15.64 -18.91 15.53
C GLU A 91 -16.55 -17.72 15.23
N TYR A 92 -16.20 -16.87 14.26
CA TYR A 92 -17.02 -15.75 13.85
C TYR A 92 -18.36 -16.18 13.27
N ALA A 93 -18.39 -17.23 12.44
CA ALA A 93 -19.64 -17.85 11.99
C ALA A 93 -20.48 -18.41 13.16
N GLY A 94 -19.83 -18.77 14.27
CA GLY A 94 -20.50 -19.25 15.48
C GLY A 94 -21.11 -18.15 16.35
N ILE A 95 -20.67 -16.89 16.20
CA ILE A 95 -21.27 -15.72 16.87
C ILE A 95 -22.67 -15.45 16.32
N HIS A 96 -22.95 -15.93 15.10
CA HIS A 96 -24.25 -15.85 14.48
C HIS A 96 -25.26 -16.76 15.19
N ALA A 97 -25.88 -16.25 16.25
CA ALA A 97 -27.00 -16.90 16.90
C ALA A 97 -28.29 -16.65 16.10
N ARG A 98 -29.05 -17.72 15.78
CA ARG A 98 -30.41 -17.56 15.28
C ARG A 98 -31.28 -16.85 16.31
N PRO A 99 -32.34 -16.10 15.90
CA PRO A 99 -33.37 -15.67 16.83
C PRO A 99 -33.86 -16.89 17.61
N GLY A 100 -33.64 -16.89 18.95
CA GLY A 100 -33.94 -18.07 19.80
C GLY A 100 -32.71 -18.73 20.44
N GLY A 101 -31.47 -18.21 20.22
CA GLY A 101 -30.28 -18.65 20.98
C GLY A 101 -29.65 -19.97 20.51
N HIS A 102 -30.17 -20.59 19.43
CA HIS A 102 -29.62 -21.84 18.92
C HIS A 102 -28.30 -21.65 18.16
N ARG A 103 -27.27 -22.39 18.58
CA ARG A 103 -25.97 -22.43 17.88
C ARG A 103 -26.14 -23.06 16.50
N LEU A 104 -25.50 -22.44 15.48
CA LEU A 104 -25.42 -23.01 14.14
C LEU A 104 -24.69 -24.37 14.18
N GLY A 105 -25.24 -25.37 13.50
CA GLY A 105 -24.58 -26.64 13.27
C GLY A 105 -23.30 -26.50 12.42
N ARG A 106 -22.42 -27.51 12.48
CA ARG A 106 -21.12 -27.48 11.76
C ARG A 106 -21.29 -27.24 10.24
N GLY A 107 -22.31 -27.83 9.61
CA GLY A 107 -22.59 -27.68 8.18
C GLY A 107 -22.92 -26.21 7.83
N ALA A 108 -23.85 -25.59 8.57
CA ALA A 108 -24.25 -24.21 8.35
C ALA A 108 -23.09 -23.22 8.55
N ARG A 109 -22.23 -23.43 9.55
CA ARG A 109 -21.01 -22.63 9.73
C ARG A 109 -20.05 -22.77 8.56
N ARG A 110 -19.90 -23.98 8.00
CA ARG A 110 -19.02 -24.20 6.83
C ARG A 110 -19.53 -23.47 5.60
N VAL A 111 -20.84 -23.40 5.40
CA VAL A 111 -21.46 -22.60 4.32
C VAL A 111 -21.17 -21.12 4.48
N LEU A 112 -21.39 -20.55 5.69
CA LEU A 112 -21.09 -19.14 5.96
C LEU A 112 -19.60 -18.83 5.75
N VAL A 113 -18.71 -19.71 6.19
CA VAL A 113 -17.27 -19.54 5.98
C VAL A 113 -16.92 -19.54 4.48
N ALA A 114 -17.50 -20.44 3.68
CA ALA A 114 -17.28 -20.49 2.24
C ALA A 114 -17.79 -19.21 1.55
N GLN A 115 -19.00 -18.78 1.91
CA GLN A 115 -19.59 -17.53 1.40
C GLN A 115 -18.74 -16.31 1.78
N ALA A 116 -18.27 -16.23 3.03
CA ALA A 116 -17.43 -15.13 3.49
C ALA A 116 -16.08 -15.08 2.77
N LEU A 117 -15.47 -16.23 2.49
CA LEU A 117 -14.23 -16.32 1.72
C LEU A 117 -14.45 -15.90 0.26
N SER A 118 -15.51 -16.37 -0.38
CA SER A 118 -15.88 -15.94 -1.74
C SER A 118 -16.14 -14.43 -1.80
N ALA A 119 -16.92 -13.89 -0.85
CA ALA A 119 -17.18 -12.46 -0.74
C ALA A 119 -15.92 -11.63 -0.42
N ALA A 120 -14.87 -12.24 0.14
CA ALA A 120 -13.57 -11.63 0.33
C ALA A 120 -12.61 -11.85 -0.87
N ALA A 121 -13.15 -12.20 -2.03
CA ALA A 121 -12.43 -12.41 -3.29
C ALA A 121 -11.40 -13.57 -3.26
N PHE A 122 -11.71 -14.64 -2.50
CA PHE A 122 -10.99 -15.90 -2.64
C PHE A 122 -11.70 -16.76 -3.67
N ASP A 123 -11.00 -17.11 -4.76
CA ASP A 123 -11.47 -18.09 -5.72
C ASP A 123 -11.23 -19.49 -5.08
N ILE A 124 -12.29 -20.16 -4.66
CA ILE A 124 -12.20 -21.43 -3.92
C ILE A 124 -13.05 -22.49 -4.61
N ASP A 125 -12.40 -23.44 -5.22
CA ASP A 125 -13.04 -24.72 -5.58
C ASP A 125 -13.25 -25.57 -4.33
N GLY A 126 -14.34 -26.35 -4.30
CA GLY A 126 -14.74 -27.10 -3.10
C GLY A 126 -13.66 -28.03 -2.52
N ALA A 127 -12.73 -28.52 -3.36
CA ALA A 127 -11.58 -29.34 -2.95
C ALA A 127 -10.49 -28.53 -2.24
N ASP A 128 -10.28 -27.28 -2.63
CA ASP A 128 -9.24 -26.39 -2.09
C ASP A 128 -9.65 -25.71 -0.78
N LEU A 129 -10.95 -25.57 -0.51
CA LEU A 129 -11.45 -24.99 0.74
C LEU A 129 -10.85 -25.73 1.97
N GLY A 130 -10.85 -27.06 1.95
CA GLY A 130 -10.33 -27.86 3.07
C GLY A 130 -8.83 -27.65 3.31
N ARG A 131 -8.05 -27.40 2.25
CA ARG A 131 -6.62 -27.12 2.32
C ARG A 131 -6.39 -25.72 2.86
N LEU A 132 -7.09 -24.70 2.35
CA LEU A 132 -7.02 -23.31 2.78
C LEU A 132 -7.35 -23.18 4.27
N LEU A 133 -8.42 -23.81 4.74
CA LEU A 133 -8.86 -23.72 6.14
C LEU A 133 -7.87 -24.34 7.15
N ARG A 134 -6.94 -25.19 6.71
CA ARG A 134 -5.89 -25.80 7.56
C ARG A 134 -4.65 -24.93 7.70
N ARG A 135 -4.46 -23.95 6.82
CA ARG A 135 -3.29 -23.05 6.83
C ARG A 135 -3.36 -22.04 7.97
N PHE A 136 -2.19 -21.49 8.32
CA PHE A 136 -2.04 -20.41 9.29
C PHE A 136 -1.89 -19.06 8.57
N PRO A 137 -2.24 -17.93 9.21
CA PRO A 137 -2.10 -16.60 8.61
C PRO A 137 -0.70 -16.28 8.03
N VAL A 138 0.35 -16.77 8.68
CA VAL A 138 1.74 -16.56 8.24
C VAL A 138 2.07 -17.17 6.87
N GLU A 139 1.27 -18.12 6.40
CA GLU A 139 1.45 -18.80 5.11
C GLU A 139 0.81 -18.03 3.94
N PHE A 140 0.25 -16.85 4.20
CA PHE A 140 -0.41 -15.99 3.21
C PHE A 140 0.33 -14.68 3.03
N SER A 141 0.25 -14.11 1.82
CA SER A 141 0.75 -12.78 1.51
C SER A 141 0.02 -11.70 2.33
N GLY A 142 0.57 -10.49 2.38
CA GLY A 142 -0.05 -9.36 3.08
C GLY A 142 -1.47 -9.06 2.59
N GLY A 143 -1.66 -9.02 1.27
CA GLY A 143 -2.97 -8.81 0.66
C GLY A 143 -3.96 -9.93 0.90
N GLU A 144 -3.52 -11.20 0.84
CA GLU A 144 -4.37 -12.34 1.21
C GLU A 144 -4.77 -12.28 2.68
N ARG A 145 -3.87 -11.92 3.59
CA ARG A 145 -4.19 -11.74 5.02
C ARG A 145 -5.23 -10.64 5.24
N ALA A 146 -5.15 -9.52 4.52
CA ALA A 146 -6.15 -8.46 4.61
C ALA A 146 -7.54 -8.97 4.15
N ARG A 147 -7.60 -9.73 3.06
CA ARG A 147 -8.85 -10.36 2.58
C ARG A 147 -9.36 -11.46 3.54
N LEU A 148 -8.47 -12.24 4.17
CA LEU A 148 -8.87 -13.19 5.20
C LEU A 148 -9.46 -12.51 6.43
N ALA A 149 -8.94 -11.36 6.84
CA ALA A 149 -9.51 -10.55 7.90
C ALA A 149 -10.91 -10.02 7.55
N LEU A 150 -11.12 -9.61 6.27
CA LEU A 150 -12.46 -9.29 5.80
C LEU A 150 -13.38 -10.51 5.82
N ALA A 151 -12.94 -11.68 5.34
CA ALA A 151 -13.71 -12.92 5.40
C ALA A 151 -14.08 -13.27 6.85
N GLN A 152 -13.18 -13.02 7.81
CA GLN A 152 -13.47 -13.23 9.23
C GLN A 152 -14.63 -12.35 9.72
N VAL A 153 -14.65 -11.08 9.34
CA VAL A 153 -15.76 -10.16 9.65
C VAL A 153 -17.05 -10.61 8.95
N LEU A 154 -16.98 -10.95 7.67
CA LEU A 154 -18.14 -11.37 6.87
C LEU A 154 -18.74 -12.72 7.34
N ALA A 155 -17.94 -13.60 7.94
CA ALA A 155 -18.43 -14.86 8.51
C ALA A 155 -19.45 -14.66 9.64
N SER A 156 -19.50 -13.47 10.26
CA SER A 156 -20.55 -13.11 11.23
C SER A 156 -21.84 -12.61 10.58
N ASP A 157 -21.94 -12.59 9.26
CA ASP A 157 -23.08 -12.12 8.46
C ASP A 157 -23.58 -10.74 8.93
N PRO A 158 -22.76 -9.68 8.82
CA PRO A 158 -23.11 -8.36 9.31
C PRO A 158 -24.15 -7.68 8.41
N GLN A 159 -25.11 -6.97 9.00
CA GLN A 159 -26.07 -6.12 8.30
C GLN A 159 -25.52 -4.72 8.05
N VAL A 160 -24.53 -4.33 8.84
CA VAL A 160 -23.74 -3.11 8.69
C VAL A 160 -22.28 -3.50 8.61
N LEU A 161 -21.62 -3.15 7.54
CA LEU A 161 -20.18 -3.39 7.34
C LEU A 161 -19.44 -2.05 7.31
N ILE A 162 -18.53 -1.85 8.23
CA ILE A 162 -17.65 -0.69 8.29
C ILE A 162 -16.25 -1.15 7.93
N VAL A 163 -15.67 -0.60 6.88
CA VAL A 163 -14.34 -0.98 6.38
C VAL A 163 -13.42 0.25 6.33
N ASP A 164 -12.30 0.16 7.02
CA ASP A 164 -11.35 1.26 7.16
C ASP A 164 -10.10 0.98 6.32
N GLU A 165 -9.93 1.73 5.22
CA GLU A 165 -8.84 1.64 4.24
C GLU A 165 -8.60 0.19 3.74
N PRO A 166 -9.63 -0.53 3.25
CA PRO A 166 -9.53 -1.95 2.93
C PRO A 166 -8.66 -2.24 1.69
N THR A 167 -8.35 -1.22 0.89
CA THR A 167 -7.61 -1.34 -0.38
C THR A 167 -6.10 -1.14 -0.21
N VAL A 168 -5.65 -0.70 0.96
CA VAL A 168 -4.22 -0.45 1.23
C VAL A 168 -3.41 -1.74 1.13
N GLY A 169 -2.34 -1.71 0.32
CA GLY A 169 -1.45 -2.86 0.10
C GLY A 169 -2.02 -3.95 -0.80
N LEU A 170 -3.16 -3.71 -1.45
CA LEU A 170 -3.67 -4.59 -2.51
C LEU A 170 -3.17 -4.13 -3.87
N ASP A 171 -2.86 -5.09 -4.73
CA ASP A 171 -2.64 -4.81 -6.14
C ASP A 171 -3.96 -4.45 -6.85
N PRO A 172 -3.92 -3.79 -8.02
CA PRO A 172 -5.12 -3.31 -8.69
C PRO A 172 -6.18 -4.40 -8.94
N PRO A 173 -5.86 -5.61 -9.42
CA PRO A 173 -6.86 -6.67 -9.60
C PRO A 173 -7.49 -7.15 -8.29
N ALA A 174 -6.69 -7.32 -7.23
CA ALA A 174 -7.22 -7.72 -5.92
C ALA A 174 -8.10 -6.61 -5.30
N ARG A 175 -7.72 -5.34 -5.48
CA ARG A 175 -8.52 -4.18 -5.09
C ARG A 175 -9.86 -4.16 -5.83
N ALA A 176 -9.84 -4.36 -7.15
CA ALA A 176 -11.05 -4.38 -7.97
C ALA A 176 -12.02 -5.48 -7.51
N LYS A 177 -11.53 -6.72 -7.36
CA LYS A 177 -12.33 -7.84 -6.85
C LYS A 177 -12.94 -7.56 -5.47
N LEU A 178 -12.16 -6.94 -4.57
CA LEU A 178 -12.65 -6.57 -3.24
C LEU A 178 -13.79 -5.56 -3.31
N LEU A 179 -13.64 -4.52 -4.13
CA LEU A 179 -14.64 -3.48 -4.28
C LEU A 179 -15.92 -4.01 -4.93
N ASP A 180 -15.80 -4.90 -5.92
CA ASP A 180 -16.95 -5.60 -6.53
C ASP A 180 -17.69 -6.45 -5.49
N SER A 181 -16.95 -7.10 -4.60
CA SER A 181 -17.55 -7.88 -3.51
C SER A 181 -18.29 -6.98 -2.51
N LEU A 182 -17.73 -5.81 -2.16
CA LEU A 182 -18.41 -4.84 -1.30
C LEU A 182 -19.68 -4.29 -1.95
N ASP A 183 -19.65 -4.02 -3.27
CA ASP A 183 -20.86 -3.58 -4.01
C ASP A 183 -21.92 -4.68 -4.07
N LEU A 184 -21.52 -5.94 -4.25
CA LEU A 184 -22.45 -7.06 -4.20
C LEU A 184 -23.12 -7.20 -2.83
N LEU A 185 -22.34 -7.09 -1.73
CA LEU A 185 -22.90 -7.09 -0.37
C LEU A 185 -23.91 -5.95 -0.16
N ARG A 186 -23.56 -4.75 -0.63
CA ARG A 186 -24.46 -3.59 -0.61
C ARG A 186 -25.75 -3.85 -1.36
N ARG A 187 -25.68 -4.37 -2.60
CA ARG A 187 -26.86 -4.73 -3.40
C ARG A 187 -27.74 -5.78 -2.72
N ASN A 188 -27.14 -6.65 -1.93
CA ASN A 188 -27.84 -7.66 -1.14
C ASN A 188 -28.39 -7.12 0.21
N GLY A 189 -28.37 -5.79 0.40
CA GLY A 189 -29.01 -5.13 1.54
C GLY A 189 -28.08 -4.78 2.70
N THR A 190 -26.80 -5.13 2.66
CA THR A 190 -25.82 -4.72 3.67
C THR A 190 -25.54 -3.22 3.56
N ALA A 191 -25.67 -2.49 4.66
CA ALA A 191 -25.23 -1.09 4.72
C ALA A 191 -23.70 -1.04 4.80
N VAL A 192 -23.05 -0.31 3.88
CA VAL A 192 -21.57 -0.24 3.81
C VAL A 192 -21.08 1.16 4.15
N VAL A 193 -20.21 1.27 5.16
CA VAL A 193 -19.47 2.49 5.46
C VAL A 193 -18.01 2.28 5.07
N LEU A 194 -17.58 2.90 4.00
CA LEU A 194 -16.21 2.85 3.50
C LEU A 194 -15.43 4.07 4.03
N VAL A 195 -14.32 3.85 4.70
CA VAL A 195 -13.34 4.88 5.02
C VAL A 195 -12.20 4.76 4.04
N THR A 196 -11.93 5.79 3.26
CA THR A 196 -10.81 5.76 2.31
C THR A 196 -10.37 7.15 1.86
N HIS A 197 -9.17 7.21 1.34
CA HIS A 197 -8.65 8.31 0.54
C HIS A 197 -8.45 7.89 -0.94
N ASP A 198 -8.77 6.63 -1.28
CA ASP A 198 -8.67 6.07 -2.63
C ASP A 198 -9.88 6.47 -3.48
N ARG A 199 -9.63 7.24 -4.53
CA ARG A 199 -10.66 7.76 -5.45
C ARG A 199 -11.26 6.65 -6.32
N VAL A 200 -10.46 5.64 -6.69
CA VAL A 200 -10.92 4.49 -7.47
C VAL A 200 -11.92 3.69 -6.65
N ALA A 201 -11.62 3.46 -5.36
CA ALA A 201 -12.54 2.77 -4.46
C ALA A 201 -13.88 3.51 -4.32
N VAL A 202 -13.84 4.85 -4.22
CA VAL A 202 -15.08 5.67 -4.15
C VAL A 202 -15.91 5.58 -5.42
N ARG A 203 -15.27 5.69 -6.60
CA ARG A 203 -15.97 5.61 -7.89
C ARG A 203 -16.60 4.23 -8.11
N ARG A 204 -15.84 3.17 -7.82
CA ARG A 204 -16.26 1.79 -8.08
C ARG A 204 -17.38 1.32 -7.15
N LEU A 205 -17.31 1.64 -5.84
CA LEU A 205 -18.36 1.33 -4.90
C LEU A 205 -19.61 2.21 -5.12
N GLY A 206 -19.43 3.43 -5.61
CA GLY A 206 -20.51 4.42 -5.75
C GLY A 206 -21.07 4.86 -4.39
N GLY A 207 -22.33 5.34 -4.41
CA GLY A 207 -23.01 5.78 -3.21
C GLY A 207 -22.69 7.21 -2.80
N ARG A 208 -23.02 7.56 -1.56
CA ARG A 208 -22.92 8.93 -1.04
C ARG A 208 -21.52 9.18 -0.45
N VAL A 209 -20.91 10.29 -0.84
CA VAL A 209 -19.59 10.70 -0.36
C VAL A 209 -19.74 11.80 0.69
N LEU A 210 -19.13 11.57 1.85
CA LEU A 210 -19.03 12.52 2.93
C LEU A 210 -17.57 12.92 3.11
N ARG A 211 -17.26 14.19 2.93
CA ARG A 211 -15.91 14.71 3.13
C ARG A 211 -15.64 14.91 4.60
N VAL A 212 -14.53 14.40 5.08
CA VAL A 212 -14.08 14.55 6.47
C VAL A 212 -12.86 15.48 6.49
N GLU A 213 -13.01 16.59 7.19
CA GLU A 213 -11.94 17.60 7.34
C GLU A 213 -11.92 18.07 8.80
N ARG A 214 -10.76 17.93 9.45
CA ARG A 214 -10.54 18.37 10.85
C ARG A 214 -11.64 17.91 11.82
N GLY A 215 -12.01 16.63 11.72
CA GLY A 215 -13.02 16.01 12.61
C GLY A 215 -14.46 16.35 12.29
N ARG A 216 -14.76 17.10 11.23
CA ARG A 216 -16.11 17.46 10.80
C ARG A 216 -16.47 16.79 9.47
N VAL A 217 -17.75 16.51 9.32
CA VAL A 217 -18.31 15.88 8.10
C VAL A 217 -19.09 16.92 7.30
N ARG A 218 -18.86 16.93 5.99
CA ARG A 218 -19.62 17.74 5.04
C ARG A 218 -20.10 16.86 3.88
N SER A 219 -21.34 17.08 3.45
CA SER A 219 -21.82 16.48 2.20
C SER A 219 -21.04 17.10 1.02
N GLY A 220 -20.59 16.26 0.08
CA GLY A 220 -19.87 16.75 -1.10
C GLY A 220 -19.40 15.58 -1.97
N GLY A 221 -19.29 15.82 -3.27
CA GLY A 221 -18.68 14.87 -4.22
C GLY A 221 -17.18 14.71 -4.01
N LEU A 222 -16.58 13.81 -4.77
CA LEU A 222 -15.11 13.74 -4.87
C LEU A 222 -14.55 15.12 -5.30
N PRO A 223 -13.47 15.60 -4.69
CA PRO A 223 -12.76 16.76 -5.20
C PRO A 223 -12.42 16.53 -6.68
N ALA A 224 -12.36 17.59 -7.50
CA ALA A 224 -11.83 17.45 -8.85
C ALA A 224 -10.46 16.75 -8.83
N PRO A 225 -10.10 15.92 -9.83
CA PRO A 225 -8.73 15.47 -9.97
C PRO A 225 -7.82 16.70 -9.92
N GLY A 226 -6.68 16.60 -9.24
CA GLY A 226 -5.64 17.60 -9.42
C GLY A 226 -5.26 17.68 -10.90
N PRO A 227 -4.47 18.66 -11.33
CA PRO A 227 -3.97 18.73 -12.70
C PRO A 227 -2.97 17.56 -12.92
N ASP A 228 -3.52 16.37 -13.10
CA ASP A 228 -2.79 15.18 -13.50
C ASP A 228 -2.78 15.19 -15.04
N GLY A 229 -1.98 16.05 -15.62
CA GLY A 229 -1.63 15.97 -17.04
C GLY A 229 -0.75 14.71 -17.26
N PRO A 230 -0.79 14.12 -18.47
CA PRO A 230 0.14 13.05 -18.81
C PRO A 230 1.58 13.51 -18.58
N ALA A 231 2.46 12.60 -18.14
CA ALA A 231 3.88 12.90 -18.00
C ALA A 231 4.40 13.51 -19.31
N PRO A 232 5.18 14.59 -19.25
CA PRO A 232 5.79 15.13 -20.44
C PRO A 232 6.61 14.05 -21.11
N SER A 233 6.36 13.82 -22.42
CA SER A 233 7.13 12.85 -23.19
C SER A 233 8.60 13.28 -23.19
N ARG A 234 9.45 12.55 -22.48
CA ARG A 234 10.89 12.80 -22.42
C ARG A 234 11.63 11.79 -23.28
N PRO A 235 12.71 12.21 -23.95
CA PRO A 235 13.55 11.25 -24.70
C PRO A 235 14.09 10.18 -23.75
N VAL A 236 13.95 8.92 -24.10
CA VAL A 236 14.59 7.83 -23.36
C VAL A 236 16.10 7.99 -23.43
N PRO A 237 16.83 7.99 -22.28
CA PRO A 237 18.27 8.16 -22.27
C PRO A 237 18.98 7.08 -23.09
N GLN A 238 19.94 7.49 -23.91
CA GLN A 238 20.66 6.57 -24.81
C GLN A 238 21.73 5.73 -24.11
N ARG A 239 22.14 6.10 -22.88
CA ARG A 239 23.18 5.37 -22.14
C ARG A 239 22.62 4.81 -20.84
N PRO A 240 22.53 3.48 -20.71
CA PRO A 240 22.10 2.85 -19.48
C PRO A 240 23.15 3.02 -18.38
N VAL A 241 22.68 3.36 -17.18
CA VAL A 241 23.50 3.46 -15.96
C VAL A 241 23.51 2.13 -15.21
N LEU A 242 22.33 1.50 -15.06
CA LEU A 242 22.20 0.26 -14.30
C LEU A 242 21.42 -0.75 -15.15
N CYS A 243 21.99 -1.96 -15.33
CA CYS A 243 21.40 -2.99 -16.18
C CYS A 243 21.30 -4.34 -15.49
N LEU A 244 20.27 -5.09 -15.84
CA LEU A 244 20.19 -6.54 -15.70
C LEU A 244 20.39 -7.20 -17.05
N ARG A 245 21.21 -8.25 -17.08
CA ARG A 245 21.47 -9.05 -18.28
C ARG A 245 21.19 -10.51 -17.99
N ASP A 246 20.13 -11.03 -18.60
CA ASP A 246 19.71 -12.44 -18.57
C ASP A 246 19.57 -12.98 -17.13
N ILE A 247 18.93 -12.20 -16.27
CA ILE A 247 18.81 -12.56 -14.85
C ILE A 247 17.78 -13.66 -14.63
N SER A 248 18.23 -14.74 -13.99
CA SER A 248 17.36 -15.81 -13.50
C SER A 248 17.60 -16.06 -12.02
N VAL A 249 16.51 -16.25 -11.26
CA VAL A 249 16.55 -16.50 -9.81
C VAL A 249 15.64 -17.66 -9.47
N THR A 250 16.18 -18.64 -8.72
CA THR A 250 15.42 -19.77 -8.17
C THR A 250 15.51 -19.79 -6.67
N ARG A 251 14.39 -19.99 -5.96
CA ARG A 251 14.35 -20.17 -4.51
C ARG A 251 13.62 -21.46 -4.16
N ARG A 252 14.27 -22.32 -3.36
CA ARG A 252 13.69 -23.64 -2.95
C ARG A 252 13.10 -24.40 -4.14
N ASN A 253 13.85 -24.53 -5.23
CA ASN A 253 13.47 -25.15 -6.50
C ASN A 253 12.30 -24.50 -7.26
N THR A 254 11.84 -23.34 -6.83
CA THR A 254 10.80 -22.56 -7.54
C THR A 254 11.49 -21.43 -8.30
N PRO A 255 11.33 -21.35 -9.63
CA PRO A 255 11.85 -20.23 -10.41
C PRO A 255 11.03 -18.98 -10.09
N ILE A 256 11.72 -17.94 -9.64
CA ILE A 256 11.12 -16.64 -9.29
C ILE A 256 11.30 -15.65 -10.44
N LEU A 257 12.49 -15.61 -11.06
CA LEU A 257 12.77 -14.78 -12.23
C LEU A 257 13.34 -15.66 -13.34
N ARG A 258 12.99 -15.33 -14.60
CA ARG A 258 13.37 -16.09 -15.79
C ARG A 258 13.80 -15.15 -16.91
N ASN A 259 15.10 -15.13 -17.21
CA ASN A 259 15.69 -14.37 -18.32
C ASN A 259 15.19 -12.91 -18.33
N VAL A 260 15.46 -12.19 -17.24
CA VAL A 260 15.04 -10.80 -17.08
C VAL A 260 16.15 -9.87 -17.54
N ASP A 261 15.84 -9.06 -18.56
CA ASP A 261 16.66 -7.95 -19.03
C ASP A 261 16.00 -6.63 -18.68
N LEU A 262 16.76 -5.68 -18.14
CA LEU A 262 16.29 -4.35 -17.80
C LEU A 262 17.44 -3.35 -17.95
N GLU A 263 17.13 -2.21 -18.53
CA GLU A 263 18.05 -1.08 -18.64
C GLU A 263 17.43 0.14 -17.99
N LEU A 264 18.20 0.85 -17.20
CA LEU A 264 17.83 2.08 -16.52
C LEU A 264 18.81 3.18 -16.90
N GLY A 265 18.32 4.21 -17.57
CA GLY A 265 19.12 5.31 -18.12
C GLY A 265 19.38 6.43 -17.11
N ALA A 266 20.40 7.24 -17.37
CA ALA A 266 20.68 8.42 -16.55
C ALA A 266 19.53 9.44 -16.66
N GLY A 267 19.01 9.88 -15.50
CA GLY A 267 17.89 10.82 -15.46
C GLY A 267 16.57 10.21 -15.95
N GLU A 268 16.45 8.89 -15.98
CA GLU A 268 15.21 8.17 -16.30
C GLU A 268 14.46 7.78 -15.04
N LEU A 269 13.17 8.07 -15.01
CA LEU A 269 12.22 7.51 -14.05
C LEU A 269 11.48 6.33 -14.70
N LEU A 270 11.95 5.13 -14.42
CA LEU A 270 11.31 3.88 -14.85
C LEU A 270 10.37 3.38 -13.76
N ALA A 271 9.07 3.31 -14.04
CA ALA A 271 8.15 2.65 -13.11
C ALA A 271 8.01 1.16 -13.45
N MET A 272 8.09 0.32 -12.43
CA MET A 272 7.87 -1.13 -12.55
C MET A 272 6.53 -1.48 -11.92
N VAL A 273 5.62 -2.02 -12.73
CA VAL A 273 4.26 -2.37 -12.34
C VAL A 273 3.98 -3.87 -12.55
N GLY A 274 2.96 -4.39 -11.89
CA GLY A 274 2.57 -5.79 -11.99
C GLY A 274 1.85 -6.25 -10.74
N VAL A 275 1.20 -7.42 -10.80
CA VAL A 275 0.49 -8.00 -9.65
C VAL A 275 1.43 -8.35 -8.49
N SER A 276 0.86 -8.52 -7.29
CA SER A 276 1.63 -9.00 -6.13
C SER A 276 2.22 -10.38 -6.42
N GLY A 277 3.49 -10.56 -6.05
CA GLY A 277 4.20 -11.83 -6.29
C GLY A 277 4.76 -12.00 -7.71
N ALA A 278 4.56 -11.06 -8.64
CA ALA A 278 5.09 -11.14 -10.01
C ALA A 278 6.63 -11.15 -10.10
N GLY A 279 7.36 -10.78 -9.02
CA GLY A 279 8.82 -10.77 -8.99
C GLY A 279 9.46 -9.38 -8.91
N LYS A 280 8.69 -8.29 -8.86
CA LYS A 280 9.18 -6.89 -8.85
C LYS A 280 10.25 -6.63 -7.79
N SER A 281 9.95 -6.90 -6.51
CA SER A 281 10.92 -6.71 -5.42
C SER A 281 12.13 -7.64 -5.54
N THR A 282 11.99 -8.81 -6.17
CA THR A 282 13.15 -9.69 -6.43
C THR A 282 14.07 -9.06 -7.48
N ILE A 283 13.53 -8.49 -8.56
CA ILE A 283 14.28 -7.72 -9.56
C ILE A 283 15.04 -6.57 -8.89
N ALA A 284 14.34 -5.76 -8.09
CA ALA A 284 14.92 -4.64 -7.36
C ALA A 284 16.04 -5.06 -6.40
N ARG A 285 15.88 -6.16 -5.67
CA ARG A 285 16.88 -6.71 -4.75
C ARG A 285 18.10 -7.25 -5.45
N VAL A 286 17.95 -7.85 -6.64
CA VAL A 286 19.09 -8.26 -7.49
C VAL A 286 19.86 -7.04 -7.99
N LEU A 287 19.18 -6.00 -8.49
CA LEU A 287 19.80 -4.73 -8.88
C LEU A 287 20.59 -4.10 -7.72
N ALA A 288 19.99 -4.07 -6.54
CA ALA A 288 20.63 -3.57 -5.33
C ALA A 288 21.79 -4.46 -4.83
N GLY A 289 21.95 -5.67 -5.39
CA GLY A 289 22.95 -6.65 -4.95
C GLY A 289 22.63 -7.33 -3.63
N LEU A 290 21.41 -7.22 -3.15
CA LEU A 290 20.91 -7.85 -1.92
C LEU A 290 20.68 -9.36 -2.13
N ASP A 291 20.22 -9.73 -3.32
CA ASP A 291 20.06 -11.12 -3.74
C ASP A 291 21.06 -11.42 -4.87
N ALA A 292 21.71 -12.58 -4.80
CA ALA A 292 22.56 -13.06 -5.88
C ALA A 292 21.68 -13.70 -6.96
N PRO A 293 21.88 -13.38 -8.26
CA PRO A 293 21.25 -14.11 -9.33
C PRO A 293 21.80 -15.54 -9.44
N GLY A 294 20.97 -16.47 -9.91
CA GLY A 294 21.41 -17.83 -10.27
C GLY A 294 22.10 -17.88 -11.62
N ALA A 295 21.70 -16.99 -12.54
CA ALA A 295 22.32 -16.78 -13.84
C ALA A 295 22.21 -15.29 -14.22
N GLY A 296 23.03 -14.86 -15.16
CA GLY A 296 23.09 -13.48 -15.62
C GLY A 296 23.99 -12.59 -14.76
N ARG A 297 23.95 -11.27 -15.01
CA ARG A 297 24.77 -10.29 -14.29
C ARG A 297 24.09 -8.94 -14.18
N VAL A 298 24.51 -8.18 -13.14
CA VAL A 298 24.16 -6.74 -12.98
C VAL A 298 25.34 -5.93 -13.49
N GLU A 299 25.07 -4.84 -14.17
CA GLU A 299 26.09 -3.93 -14.69
C GLU A 299 25.81 -2.50 -14.24
N LEU A 300 26.86 -1.77 -13.82
CA LEU A 300 26.85 -0.32 -13.59
C LEU A 300 27.80 0.32 -14.59
N ASP A 301 27.29 1.24 -15.43
CA ASP A 301 28.05 1.88 -16.50
C ASP A 301 28.75 0.89 -17.46
N GLY A 302 28.12 -0.24 -17.72
CA GLY A 302 28.65 -1.31 -18.55
C GLY A 302 29.68 -2.23 -17.87
N ALA A 303 30.08 -1.94 -16.62
CA ALA A 303 30.95 -2.80 -15.84
C ALA A 303 30.17 -3.75 -14.92
N PRO A 304 30.60 -5.01 -14.77
CA PRO A 304 29.93 -5.95 -13.86
C PRO A 304 29.89 -5.43 -12.42
N LEU A 305 28.71 -5.38 -11.83
CA LEU A 305 28.48 -4.95 -10.47
C LEU A 305 28.23 -6.16 -9.55
N PRO A 306 29.10 -6.45 -8.58
CA PRO A 306 28.96 -7.61 -7.71
C PRO A 306 27.81 -7.46 -6.72
N VAL A 307 27.51 -8.55 -5.98
CA VAL A 307 26.58 -8.51 -4.84
C VAL A 307 27.10 -7.56 -3.76
N LEU A 308 26.17 -6.97 -2.99
CA LEU A 308 26.43 -5.88 -2.05
C LEU A 308 27.63 -6.10 -1.12
N ARG A 309 27.80 -7.31 -0.57
CA ARG A 309 28.92 -7.66 0.32
C ARG A 309 30.32 -7.55 -0.31
N LYS A 310 30.39 -7.51 -1.65
CA LYS A 310 31.65 -7.40 -2.42
C LYS A 310 31.79 -6.04 -3.09
N ARG A 311 30.84 -5.12 -2.91
CA ARG A 311 30.89 -3.77 -3.50
C ARG A 311 31.89 -2.88 -2.76
N SER A 312 32.56 -2.03 -3.50
CA SER A 312 33.31 -0.90 -2.96
C SER A 312 32.39 0.13 -2.32
N ARG A 313 32.94 1.06 -1.51
CA ARG A 313 32.16 2.18 -0.97
C ARG A 313 31.54 3.05 -2.07
N ALA A 314 32.28 3.23 -3.19
CA ALA A 314 31.79 3.98 -4.33
C ALA A 314 30.60 3.27 -5.00
N ASP A 315 30.65 1.96 -5.18
CA ASP A 315 29.53 1.18 -5.76
C ASP A 315 28.29 1.20 -4.83
N ILE A 316 28.53 1.13 -3.50
CA ILE A 316 27.44 1.24 -2.52
C ILE A 316 26.80 2.64 -2.57
N ALA A 317 27.61 3.70 -2.68
CA ALA A 317 27.09 5.04 -2.85
C ALA A 317 26.31 5.19 -4.15
N ALA A 318 26.86 4.62 -5.25
CA ALA A 318 26.26 4.75 -6.58
C ALA A 318 24.89 4.09 -6.73
N VAL A 319 24.62 2.98 -6.02
CA VAL A 319 23.34 2.26 -6.10
C VAL A 319 22.70 2.15 -4.73
N GLN A 320 21.60 2.87 -4.54
CA GLN A 320 20.86 2.91 -3.29
C GLN A 320 19.49 2.23 -3.42
N TYR A 321 19.03 1.62 -2.34
CA TYR A 321 17.76 0.91 -2.27
C TYR A 321 16.93 1.39 -1.08
N VAL A 322 15.68 1.73 -1.33
CA VAL A 322 14.70 2.09 -0.29
C VAL A 322 13.68 0.97 -0.16
N TRP A 323 13.60 0.41 1.05
CA TRP A 323 12.75 -0.73 1.36
C TRP A 323 11.28 -0.35 1.45
N GLN A 324 10.39 -1.27 1.07
CA GLN A 324 8.95 -1.16 1.28
C GLN A 324 8.61 -0.96 2.78
N GLU A 325 9.17 -1.80 3.66
CA GLU A 325 9.03 -1.68 5.11
C GLU A 325 10.25 -1.00 5.71
N SER A 326 10.32 0.31 5.63
CA SER A 326 11.51 1.08 6.03
C SER A 326 11.76 1.13 7.53
N ALA A 327 10.73 0.92 8.38
CA ALA A 327 10.86 0.97 9.83
C ALA A 327 11.91 -0.01 10.37
N GLY A 328 11.94 -1.23 9.84
CA GLY A 328 12.92 -2.26 10.22
C GLY A 328 14.36 -1.97 9.77
N SER A 329 14.57 -0.94 8.95
CA SER A 329 15.89 -0.56 8.45
C SER A 329 16.64 0.45 9.35
N PHE A 330 16.01 0.90 10.43
CA PHE A 330 16.56 1.83 11.39
C PHE A 330 16.93 1.13 12.73
N ASP A 331 18.09 1.48 13.27
CA ASP A 331 18.48 1.09 14.63
C ASP A 331 17.63 1.90 15.65
N PRO A 332 16.82 1.24 16.50
CA PRO A 332 15.96 1.92 17.46
C PRO A 332 16.73 2.69 18.55
N ARG A 333 18.05 2.46 18.68
CA ARG A 333 18.91 3.08 19.70
C ARG A 333 19.63 4.35 19.22
N ARG A 334 19.43 4.75 17.97
CA ARG A 334 20.06 5.93 17.37
C ARG A 334 19.01 6.87 16.83
N THR A 335 19.27 8.18 16.87
CA THR A 335 18.35 9.14 16.27
C THR A 335 18.28 8.95 14.76
N VAL A 336 17.16 9.33 14.16
CA VAL A 336 17.02 9.25 12.71
C VAL A 336 18.04 10.15 12.01
N LEU A 337 18.28 11.35 12.53
CA LEU A 337 19.28 12.27 12.00
C LEU A 337 20.69 11.66 11.97
N ASP A 338 21.11 11.00 13.05
CA ASP A 338 22.41 10.33 13.10
C ASP A 338 22.56 9.23 12.04
N GLN A 339 21.47 8.51 11.77
CA GLN A 339 21.48 7.42 10.81
C GLN A 339 21.46 7.91 9.36
N VAL A 340 20.78 9.03 9.08
CA VAL A 340 20.82 9.68 7.77
C VAL A 340 22.19 10.29 7.52
N ALA A 341 22.74 11.07 8.46
CA ALA A 341 24.07 11.68 8.36
C ALA A 341 25.20 10.65 8.20
N ALA A 342 25.06 9.46 8.82
CA ALA A 342 26.04 8.39 8.71
C ALA A 342 26.29 7.93 7.27
N THR A 343 25.34 8.11 6.36
CA THR A 343 25.50 7.78 4.94
C THR A 343 26.50 8.70 4.26
N ALA A 344 26.37 10.01 4.41
CA ALA A 344 27.32 10.98 3.85
C ALA A 344 28.72 10.80 4.46
N LEU A 345 28.81 10.60 5.77
CA LEU A 345 30.08 10.32 6.46
C LEU A 345 30.80 9.10 5.88
N ARG A 346 30.08 7.99 5.70
CA ARG A 346 30.69 6.70 5.33
C ARG A 346 30.92 6.53 3.85
N LEU A 347 30.04 7.07 3.01
CA LEU A 347 30.03 6.81 1.59
C LEU A 347 30.59 7.99 0.77
N ARG A 348 30.44 9.24 1.26
CA ARG A 348 30.88 10.44 0.55
C ARG A 348 32.17 11.06 1.10
N GLY A 349 32.64 10.60 2.25
CA GLY A 349 33.84 11.16 2.90
C GLY A 349 33.63 12.57 3.47
N HIS A 350 32.38 12.99 3.68
CA HIS A 350 32.08 14.29 4.29
C HIS A 350 32.61 14.37 5.71
N THR A 351 32.99 15.55 6.15
CA THR A 351 33.20 15.84 7.56
C THR A 351 31.90 15.68 8.34
N ARG A 352 31.99 15.58 9.65
CA ARG A 352 30.79 15.44 10.49
C ARG A 352 29.81 16.61 10.30
N ALA A 353 30.33 17.84 10.25
CA ALA A 353 29.51 19.03 10.08
C ALA A 353 28.77 19.03 8.72
N GLU A 354 29.47 18.74 7.64
CA GLU A 354 28.88 18.64 6.28
C GLU A 354 27.84 17.53 6.20
N ALA A 355 28.12 16.34 6.78
CA ALA A 355 27.20 15.21 6.76
C ALA A 355 25.88 15.53 7.49
N TYR A 356 25.94 16.21 8.64
CA TYR A 356 24.76 16.63 9.37
C TYR A 356 24.01 17.75 8.64
N ALA A 357 24.69 18.72 8.05
CA ALA A 357 24.08 19.75 7.24
C ALA A 357 23.34 19.15 6.02
N THR A 358 24.01 18.23 5.31
CA THR A 358 23.39 17.50 4.16
C THR A 358 22.16 16.71 4.62
N ALA A 359 22.28 15.97 5.75
CA ALA A 359 21.16 15.19 6.26
C ALA A 359 19.95 16.06 6.62
N VAL A 360 20.16 17.19 7.29
CA VAL A 360 19.10 18.14 7.64
C VAL A 360 18.44 18.70 6.38
N ALA A 361 19.21 19.11 5.37
CA ALA A 361 18.69 19.64 4.12
C ALA A 361 17.82 18.62 3.38
N VAL A 362 18.29 17.39 3.22
CA VAL A 362 17.54 16.34 2.52
C VAL A 362 16.30 15.90 3.31
N LEU A 363 16.37 15.85 4.65
CA LEU A 363 15.20 15.55 5.49
C LEU A 363 14.13 16.65 5.37
N ALA A 364 14.54 17.92 5.32
CA ALA A 364 13.62 19.04 5.14
C ALA A 364 12.92 19.01 3.77
N GLU A 365 13.62 18.66 2.67
CA GLU A 365 13.01 18.44 1.35
C GLU A 365 11.90 17.37 1.39
N LEU A 366 12.04 16.37 2.27
CA LEU A 366 11.09 15.30 2.49
C LEU A 366 10.11 15.57 3.65
N GLU A 367 9.95 16.83 4.05
CA GLU A 367 9.03 17.28 5.10
C GLU A 367 9.25 16.60 6.46
N ILE A 368 10.50 16.41 6.84
CA ILE A 368 10.90 15.99 8.18
C ILE A 368 11.74 17.11 8.77
N ASP A 369 11.19 17.80 9.75
CA ASP A 369 11.90 18.86 10.46
C ASP A 369 12.99 18.30 11.39
N VAL A 370 13.86 19.18 11.87
CA VAL A 370 15.01 18.82 12.71
C VAL A 370 14.57 18.19 14.04
N GLU A 371 13.48 18.67 14.62
CA GLU A 371 12.94 18.16 15.88
C GLU A 371 12.45 16.71 15.71
N GLN A 372 11.77 16.44 14.61
CA GLN A 372 11.37 15.07 14.23
C GLN A 372 12.59 14.19 13.96
N ALA A 373 13.57 14.71 13.21
CA ALA A 373 14.79 13.97 12.86
C ALA A 373 15.65 13.57 14.08
N ARG A 374 15.63 14.35 15.14
CA ARG A 374 16.31 14.08 16.42
C ARG A 374 15.63 12.99 17.26
N ARG A 375 14.42 12.57 16.90
CA ARG A 375 13.72 11.48 17.60
C ARG A 375 14.29 10.12 17.23
N TYR A 376 14.06 9.18 18.13
CA TYR A 376 14.35 7.76 17.88
C TYR A 376 13.27 7.14 16.99
N PRO A 377 13.59 6.13 16.16
CA PRO A 377 12.64 5.51 15.25
C PRO A 377 11.29 5.10 15.85
N PRO A 378 11.19 4.53 17.07
CA PRO A 378 9.90 4.17 17.67
C PRO A 378 8.96 5.36 17.93
N ASN A 379 9.50 6.58 17.95
CA ASN A 379 8.73 7.82 18.20
C ASN A 379 8.28 8.53 16.91
N LEU A 380 8.46 7.88 15.77
CA LEU A 380 8.07 8.38 14.45
C LEU A 380 7.00 7.48 13.83
N SER A 381 6.12 8.08 13.02
CA SER A 381 5.14 7.31 12.25
C SER A 381 5.81 6.52 11.12
N GLY A 382 5.13 5.47 10.62
CA GLY A 382 5.61 4.69 9.48
C GLY A 382 5.92 5.56 8.25
N GLY A 383 5.06 6.53 7.93
CA GLY A 383 5.29 7.47 6.84
C GLY A 383 6.47 8.42 7.07
N GLN A 384 6.75 8.82 8.32
CA GLN A 384 7.97 9.58 8.66
C GLN A 384 9.23 8.72 8.49
N LEU A 385 9.21 7.47 8.93
CA LEU A 385 10.34 6.55 8.74
C LEU A 385 10.57 6.21 7.28
N GLN A 386 9.50 6.09 6.48
CA GLN A 386 9.62 5.88 5.03
C GLN A 386 10.35 7.05 4.35
N ARG A 387 9.96 8.28 4.67
CA ARG A 387 10.62 9.51 4.16
C ARG A 387 12.05 9.64 4.65
N ALA A 388 12.31 9.29 5.90
CA ALA A 388 13.67 9.27 6.45
C ALA A 388 14.57 8.23 5.77
N ALA A 389 14.03 7.05 5.38
CA ALA A 389 14.77 6.05 4.62
C ALA A 389 15.11 6.53 3.21
N LEU A 390 14.18 7.25 2.56
CA LEU A 390 14.45 7.90 1.28
C LEU A 390 15.52 8.98 1.45
N ALA A 391 15.44 9.85 2.49
CA ALA A 391 16.46 10.84 2.80
C ALA A 391 17.84 10.19 2.97
N ARG A 392 17.91 9.07 3.70
CA ARG A 392 19.13 8.32 3.90
C ARG A 392 19.74 7.84 2.59
N ALA A 393 18.93 7.34 1.67
CA ALA A 393 19.40 6.92 0.34
C ALA A 393 19.86 8.12 -0.51
N LEU A 394 19.11 9.22 -0.52
CA LEU A 394 19.43 10.43 -1.29
C LEU A 394 20.71 11.12 -0.78
N THR A 395 21.01 11.01 0.52
CA THR A 395 22.25 11.57 1.13
C THR A 395 23.52 10.90 0.56
N ALA A 396 23.42 9.72 -0.04
CA ALA A 396 24.53 9.10 -0.77
C ALA A 396 24.81 9.75 -2.14
N GLU A 397 23.92 10.62 -2.64
CA GLU A 397 23.94 11.16 -4.01
C GLU A 397 24.07 10.05 -5.05
N PRO A 398 23.10 9.13 -5.10
CA PRO A 398 23.23 7.92 -5.90
C PRO A 398 23.13 8.22 -7.39
N ARG A 399 23.82 7.41 -8.21
CA ARG A 399 23.64 7.36 -9.66
C ARG A 399 22.40 6.58 -10.05
N ALA A 400 22.06 5.55 -9.26
CA ALA A 400 20.84 4.79 -9.41
C ALA A 400 20.13 4.66 -8.06
N LEU A 401 18.84 4.99 -8.02
CA LEU A 401 17.96 4.89 -6.86
C LEU A 401 16.85 3.89 -7.13
N ILE A 402 16.73 2.89 -6.28
CA ILE A 402 15.69 1.87 -6.36
C ILE A 402 14.70 2.11 -5.23
N CYS A 403 13.46 2.45 -5.58
CA CYS A 403 12.37 2.75 -4.67
C CYS A 403 11.34 1.61 -4.68
N ASP A 404 11.33 0.76 -3.65
CA ASP A 404 10.36 -0.32 -3.53
C ASP A 404 9.15 0.16 -2.72
N GLU A 405 8.08 0.54 -3.43
CA GLU A 405 6.79 0.98 -2.88
C GLU A 405 6.88 2.11 -1.84
N VAL A 406 7.74 3.09 -2.08
CA VAL A 406 8.06 4.16 -1.12
C VAL A 406 6.90 5.13 -0.79
N THR A 407 5.77 5.04 -1.48
CA THR A 407 4.61 5.92 -1.28
C THR A 407 3.43 5.25 -0.58
N THR A 408 3.46 3.94 -0.33
CA THR A 408 2.31 3.14 0.15
C THR A 408 1.83 3.54 1.56
N ALA A 409 2.75 4.03 2.42
CA ALA A 409 2.42 4.47 3.78
C ALA A 409 2.04 5.96 3.89
N LEU A 410 1.94 6.67 2.75
CA LEU A 410 1.71 8.11 2.69
C LEU A 410 0.29 8.41 2.20
N ASP A 411 -0.29 9.52 2.66
CA ASP A 411 -1.49 10.04 2.03
C ASP A 411 -1.19 10.58 0.62
N HIS A 412 -2.22 10.66 -0.22
CA HIS A 412 -2.06 11.01 -1.63
C HIS A 412 -1.31 12.33 -1.85
N ARG A 413 -1.60 13.40 -1.07
CA ARG A 413 -0.94 14.70 -1.24
C ARG A 413 0.53 14.64 -0.88
N LEU A 414 0.86 13.96 0.20
CA LEU A 414 2.23 13.77 0.64
C LEU A 414 3.00 12.87 -0.34
N ALA A 415 2.38 11.77 -0.82
CA ALA A 415 2.96 10.91 -1.83
C ALA A 415 3.34 11.69 -3.10
N GLN A 416 2.45 12.57 -3.60
CA GLN A 416 2.72 13.42 -4.77
C GLN A 416 3.92 14.35 -4.55
N ARG A 417 4.06 14.97 -3.37
CA ARG A 417 5.20 15.83 -3.06
C ARG A 417 6.52 15.04 -2.96
N ILE A 418 6.49 13.88 -2.34
CA ILE A 418 7.67 13.01 -2.24
C ILE A 418 8.10 12.51 -3.62
N LEU A 419 7.16 12.14 -4.49
CA LEU A 419 7.46 11.79 -5.87
C LEU A 419 8.07 12.96 -6.63
N ALA A 420 7.59 14.18 -6.43
CA ALA A 420 8.19 15.38 -7.04
C ALA A 420 9.66 15.57 -6.61
N VAL A 421 10.02 15.29 -5.35
CA VAL A 421 11.43 15.31 -4.91
C VAL A 421 12.23 14.21 -5.62
N VAL A 422 11.69 13.01 -5.79
CA VAL A 422 12.35 11.92 -6.52
C VAL A 422 12.54 12.28 -7.99
N GLU A 423 11.53 12.88 -8.63
CA GLU A 423 11.58 13.37 -10.01
C GLU A 423 12.64 14.49 -10.19
N ASP A 424 12.72 15.42 -9.23
CA ASP A 424 13.76 16.48 -9.27
C ASP A 424 15.16 15.87 -9.19
N ARG A 425 15.38 14.88 -8.34
CA ARG A 425 16.66 14.14 -8.28
C ARG A 425 16.94 13.36 -9.56
N CYS A 426 15.89 12.79 -10.16
CA CYS A 426 15.99 12.10 -11.42
C CYS A 426 16.38 13.05 -12.55
N HIS A 427 15.52 13.98 -12.86
CA HIS A 427 15.67 14.84 -14.05
C HIS A 427 16.66 16.01 -13.84
N GLY A 428 16.73 16.56 -12.61
CA GLY A 428 17.61 17.68 -12.30
C GLY A 428 19.06 17.29 -12.05
N ARG A 429 19.30 16.09 -11.51
CA ARG A 429 20.66 15.60 -11.16
C ARG A 429 21.11 14.40 -11.96
N GLY A 430 20.29 13.90 -12.86
CA GLY A 430 20.63 12.74 -13.71
C GLY A 430 20.63 11.40 -12.98
N THR A 431 20.00 11.29 -11.81
CA THR A 431 19.87 10.03 -11.09
C THR A 431 18.93 9.08 -11.86
N ALA A 432 19.37 7.87 -12.16
CA ALA A 432 18.53 6.82 -12.71
C ALA A 432 17.59 6.29 -11.61
N VAL A 433 16.27 6.31 -11.80
CA VAL A 433 15.31 5.90 -10.77
C VAL A 433 14.48 4.71 -11.23
N LEU A 434 14.54 3.60 -10.51
CA LEU A 434 13.58 2.51 -10.60
C LEU A 434 12.54 2.67 -9.49
N TRP A 435 11.29 2.89 -9.87
CA TRP A 435 10.18 3.02 -8.93
C TRP A 435 9.18 1.88 -9.06
N ILE A 436 9.12 1.00 -8.06
CA ILE A 436 8.09 -0.03 -7.98
C ILE A 436 6.84 0.56 -7.38
N SER A 437 5.71 0.41 -8.07
CA SER A 437 4.42 0.94 -7.63
C SER A 437 3.29 -0.05 -7.87
N HIS A 438 2.30 -0.04 -6.97
CA HIS A 438 0.99 -0.67 -7.20
C HIS A 438 -0.02 0.31 -7.82
N ASP A 439 0.28 1.61 -7.79
CA ASP A 439 -0.56 2.66 -8.37
C ASP A 439 -0.14 2.88 -9.83
N ILE A 440 -0.78 2.11 -10.72
CA ILE A 440 -0.51 2.22 -12.16
C ILE A 440 -0.93 3.59 -12.72
N ARG A 441 -1.97 4.22 -12.16
CA ARG A 441 -2.40 5.56 -12.57
C ARG A 441 -1.29 6.59 -12.31
N THR A 442 -0.76 6.63 -11.10
CA THR A 442 0.37 7.53 -10.79
C THR A 442 1.61 7.16 -11.61
N ALA A 443 1.87 5.86 -11.85
CA ALA A 443 3.00 5.42 -12.67
C ALA A 443 2.89 5.93 -14.12
N VAL A 444 1.71 5.82 -14.74
CA VAL A 444 1.44 6.32 -16.11
C VAL A 444 1.64 7.83 -16.21
N HIS A 445 1.25 8.60 -15.18
CA HIS A 445 1.33 10.07 -15.22
C HIS A 445 2.69 10.66 -14.82
N ARG A 446 3.58 9.86 -14.23
CA ARG A 446 4.84 10.35 -13.68
C ARG A 446 6.08 9.76 -14.32
N ALA A 447 6.03 8.48 -14.71
CA ALA A 447 7.19 7.79 -15.24
C ALA A 447 7.46 8.13 -16.70
N ASP A 448 8.74 8.21 -17.04
CA ASP A 448 9.17 8.36 -18.44
C ASP A 448 8.92 7.05 -19.21
N ARG A 449 9.12 5.91 -18.53
CA ARG A 449 8.90 4.58 -19.08
C ARG A 449 8.30 3.62 -18.03
N LEU A 450 7.54 2.64 -18.51
CA LEU A 450 7.00 1.56 -17.71
C LEU A 450 7.64 0.22 -18.06
N ALA A 451 7.79 -0.64 -17.06
CA ALA A 451 8.12 -2.05 -17.22
C ALA A 451 7.03 -2.89 -16.52
N VAL A 452 6.37 -3.76 -17.27
CA VAL A 452 5.31 -4.64 -16.76
C VAL A 452 5.93 -5.99 -16.41
N VAL A 453 5.76 -6.39 -15.14
CA VAL A 453 6.27 -7.67 -14.65
C VAL A 453 5.11 -8.63 -14.42
N ASP A 454 5.20 -9.79 -15.05
CA ASP A 454 4.28 -10.90 -14.84
C ASP A 454 5.04 -12.23 -14.75
N SER A 455 4.67 -13.07 -13.80
CA SER A 455 5.17 -14.44 -13.63
C SER A 455 6.71 -14.56 -13.71
N GLY A 456 7.42 -13.59 -13.12
CA GLY A 456 8.89 -13.55 -13.07
C GLY A 456 9.58 -13.11 -14.37
N ARG A 457 8.84 -12.47 -15.28
CA ARG A 457 9.36 -11.91 -16.54
C ARG A 457 8.95 -10.47 -16.70
N ILE A 458 9.74 -9.69 -17.42
CA ILE A 458 9.28 -8.41 -17.95
C ILE A 458 8.59 -8.70 -19.28
N THR A 459 7.27 -8.49 -19.32
CA THR A 459 6.43 -8.85 -20.48
C THR A 459 6.25 -7.71 -21.44
N GLU A 460 6.33 -6.47 -20.95
CA GLU A 460 6.25 -5.26 -21.76
C GLU A 460 7.13 -4.16 -21.18
N GLN A 461 7.73 -3.36 -22.05
CA GLN A 461 8.45 -2.14 -21.71
C GLN A 461 8.22 -1.09 -22.79
N GLY A 462 8.02 0.16 -22.38
CA GLY A 462 7.81 1.27 -23.31
C GLY A 462 7.50 2.58 -22.58
N THR A 463 7.29 3.66 -23.33
CA THR A 463 6.77 4.89 -22.73
C THR A 463 5.37 4.63 -22.16
N ALA A 464 5.03 5.34 -21.09
CA ALA A 464 3.71 5.18 -20.47
C ALA A 464 2.57 5.37 -21.48
N GLN A 465 2.71 6.36 -22.36
CA GLN A 465 1.70 6.68 -23.38
C GLN A 465 1.54 5.54 -24.42
N GLN A 466 2.65 4.94 -24.88
CA GLN A 466 2.59 3.80 -25.82
C GLN A 466 1.87 2.62 -25.19
N LEU A 467 2.23 2.24 -23.96
CA LEU A 467 1.69 1.08 -23.28
C LEU A 467 0.21 1.23 -22.87
N VAL A 468 -0.24 2.45 -22.59
CA VAL A 468 -1.66 2.72 -22.30
C VAL A 468 -2.50 2.69 -23.56
N ASN A 469 -1.99 3.25 -24.68
CA ASN A 469 -2.73 3.32 -25.93
C ASN A 469 -2.84 1.97 -26.65
N ASP A 470 -1.79 1.14 -26.54
CA ASP A 470 -1.74 -0.17 -27.22
C ASP A 470 -1.14 -1.24 -26.29
N PRO A 471 -1.91 -1.69 -25.27
CA PRO A 471 -1.45 -2.71 -24.33
C PRO A 471 -1.40 -4.08 -25.02
N ALA A 472 -0.19 -4.61 -25.26
CA ALA A 472 0.00 -5.88 -25.98
C ALA A 472 -0.36 -7.09 -25.10
N THR A 473 -0.03 -7.06 -23.80
CA THR A 473 -0.22 -8.21 -22.91
C THR A 473 -1.53 -8.17 -22.14
N SER A 474 -2.04 -9.37 -21.79
CA SER A 474 -3.18 -9.49 -20.86
C SER A 474 -2.87 -8.94 -19.48
N ALA A 475 -1.62 -9.06 -19.03
CA ALA A 475 -1.17 -8.56 -17.72
C ALA A 475 -1.37 -7.03 -17.64
N LEU A 476 -0.94 -6.28 -18.64
CA LEU A 476 -1.10 -4.82 -18.67
C LEU A 476 -2.58 -4.43 -18.78
N ARG A 477 -3.34 -5.08 -19.68
CA ARG A 477 -4.79 -4.82 -19.81
C ARG A 477 -5.55 -5.00 -18.51
N VAL A 478 -5.26 -6.06 -17.75
CA VAL A 478 -5.87 -6.31 -16.44
C VAL A 478 -5.53 -5.20 -15.44
N LEU A 479 -4.29 -4.70 -15.44
CA LEU A 479 -3.87 -3.61 -14.56
C LEU A 479 -4.58 -2.28 -14.92
N LEU A 480 -4.65 -1.94 -16.20
CA LEU A 480 -5.31 -0.73 -16.69
C LEU A 480 -6.82 -0.76 -16.40
N HIS A 481 -7.48 -1.88 -16.71
CA HIS A 481 -8.90 -2.06 -16.43
C HIS A 481 -9.24 -1.97 -14.94
N ALA A 482 -8.38 -2.51 -14.08
CA ALA A 482 -8.58 -2.45 -12.62
C ALA A 482 -8.53 -1.01 -12.07
N ASP A 483 -7.90 -0.08 -12.78
CA ASP A 483 -7.78 1.35 -12.42
C ASP A 483 -8.64 2.27 -13.30
N ASP A 484 -9.54 1.71 -14.12
CA ASP A 484 -10.41 2.45 -15.07
C ASP A 484 -9.59 3.35 -16.03
N LEU A 485 -8.35 2.96 -16.38
CA LEU A 485 -7.49 3.69 -17.31
C LEU A 485 -7.76 3.33 -18.79
N ASP A 486 -8.52 2.29 -19.04
CA ASP A 486 -8.94 1.84 -20.37
C ASP A 486 -10.22 2.54 -20.88
N ARG A 487 -10.78 3.44 -20.09
CA ARG A 487 -12.04 4.15 -20.37
C ARG A 487 -11.89 5.66 -20.57
N ASP A 488 -10.71 6.17 -20.38
CA ASP A 488 -10.33 7.57 -20.65
C ASP A 488 -9.59 7.64 -22.01
#